data_0f88296b281e30606e7cfa350f1b6021
#
_entry.id   0f88296b281e30606e7cfa350f1b6021
#
_cell.length_a   1.000
_cell.length_b   1.000
_cell.length_c   1.000
_cell.angle_alpha   90.00
_cell.angle_beta   90.00
_cell.angle_gamma   90.00
#
_symmetry.space_group_name_H-M   'P 1'
#
loop_
_entity.id
_entity.type
_entity.pdbx_description
1 polymer ?
#
loop_
_entity_poly.entity_id
_entity_poly.type
_entity_poly.pdbx_seq_one_letter_code
_entity_poly.pdbx_strand_id
1 'polypeptide(L)'
;ADNLDLLQDFGAELVEWSPLHDEKLPANIHGMYFGGGFPEVFGETLAANQPARAAVKKAIKAGMPTYAECGGLMYLCDRIIDFQDLAYPMVGIFPTTAVMGKRLTLGYRQLTALKDTLLLDAGDRVWGHEFHRSTLTNVPTKPLFDLQGYESNLIFASEGWHQYQVQAAYTH
;
A
#
# COMPACT_ATOMS: atom_id res chain seq x y z
N ALA A 1 -7.41 12.12 -6.93
CA ALA A 1 -7.23 13.53 -7.27
C ALA A 1 -7.08 14.33 -5.97
N ASP A 2 -8.05 14.29 -5.08
CA ASP A 2 -8.11 15.17 -3.91
C ASP A 2 -6.88 15.07 -2.99
N ASN A 3 -6.34 13.88 -2.76
CA ASN A 3 -5.15 13.70 -1.92
C ASN A 3 -3.88 14.30 -2.56
N LEU A 4 -3.75 14.21 -3.88
CA LEU A 4 -2.62 14.79 -4.59
C LEU A 4 -2.72 16.31 -4.63
N ASP A 5 -3.92 16.85 -4.81
CA ASP A 5 -4.19 18.30 -4.75
C ASP A 5 -3.85 18.85 -3.36
N LEU A 6 -4.24 18.14 -2.29
CA LEU A 6 -3.88 18.52 -0.92
C LEU A 6 -2.36 18.50 -0.69
N LEU A 7 -1.65 17.51 -1.19
CA LEU A 7 -0.19 17.47 -1.07
C LEU A 7 0.45 18.69 -1.74
N GLN A 8 -0.03 19.09 -2.91
CA GLN A 8 0.43 20.30 -3.60
C GLN A 8 0.09 21.58 -2.83
N ASP A 9 -1.11 21.67 -2.27
CA ASP A 9 -1.54 22.79 -1.44
C ASP A 9 -0.67 22.95 -0.18
N PHE A 10 -0.16 21.84 0.36
CA PHE A 10 0.82 21.83 1.44
C PHE A 10 2.27 22.03 0.99
N GLY A 11 2.50 22.31 -0.30
CA GLY A 11 3.80 22.67 -0.83
C GLY A 11 4.64 21.51 -1.38
N ALA A 12 4.03 20.33 -1.58
CA ALA A 12 4.72 19.23 -2.24
C ALA A 12 4.81 19.46 -3.74
N GLU A 13 5.97 19.21 -4.32
CA GLU A 13 6.16 19.09 -5.77
C GLU A 13 5.93 17.61 -6.14
N LEU A 14 4.92 17.35 -6.97
CA LEU A 14 4.61 16.00 -7.41
C LEU A 14 5.40 15.66 -8.66
N VAL A 15 6.13 14.55 -8.61
CA VAL A 15 6.86 14.00 -9.74
C VAL A 15 6.26 12.66 -10.11
N GLU A 16 5.69 12.58 -11.30
CA GLU A 16 5.09 11.34 -11.80
C GLU A 16 6.16 10.29 -12.09
N TRP A 17 5.87 9.06 -11.70
CA TRP A 17 6.69 7.89 -11.94
C TRP A 17 5.81 6.65 -12.14
N SER A 18 6.20 5.78 -13.06
CA SER A 18 5.43 4.57 -13.34
C SER A 18 6.31 3.32 -13.29
N PRO A 19 6.03 2.37 -12.39
CA PRO A 19 6.74 1.09 -12.36
C PRO A 19 6.50 0.21 -13.60
N LEU A 20 5.57 0.61 -14.48
CA LEU A 20 5.33 -0.08 -15.76
C LEU A 20 6.35 0.30 -16.83
N HIS A 21 6.95 1.48 -16.75
CA HIS A 21 7.77 2.06 -17.82
C HIS A 21 9.14 2.54 -17.34
N ASP A 22 9.21 3.03 -16.11
CA ASP A 22 10.41 3.66 -15.57
C ASP A 22 11.25 2.63 -14.82
N GLU A 23 12.53 2.56 -15.12
CA GLU A 23 13.49 1.68 -14.44
C GLU A 23 14.16 2.34 -13.24
N LYS A 24 14.16 3.68 -13.20
CA LYS A 24 14.83 4.46 -12.17
C LYS A 24 13.85 5.39 -11.48
N LEU A 25 14.05 5.60 -10.19
CA LEU A 25 13.32 6.63 -9.46
C LEU A 25 13.80 8.03 -9.91
N PRO A 26 12.91 9.03 -9.90
CA PRO A 26 13.31 10.42 -10.12
C PRO A 26 14.37 10.84 -9.12
N ALA A 27 15.24 11.76 -9.55
CA ALA A 27 16.27 12.33 -8.67
C ALA A 27 15.65 13.30 -7.65
N ASN A 28 16.28 13.41 -6.50
CA ASN A 28 15.93 14.39 -5.45
C ASN A 28 14.50 14.28 -4.90
N ILE A 29 13.91 13.09 -4.92
CA ILE A 29 12.64 12.85 -4.25
C ILE A 29 12.84 12.69 -2.74
N HIS A 30 11.86 13.13 -1.96
CA HIS A 30 11.86 13.09 -0.50
C HIS A 30 10.84 12.14 0.10
N GLY A 31 9.97 11.57 -0.74
CA GLY A 31 8.97 10.60 -0.36
C GLY A 31 8.37 9.90 -1.57
N MET A 32 7.65 8.81 -1.34
CA MET A 32 6.95 8.06 -2.38
C MET A 32 5.50 7.85 -1.96
N TYR A 33 4.60 8.01 -2.91
CA TYR A 33 3.18 7.72 -2.77
C TYR A 33 2.76 6.67 -3.81
N PHE A 34 2.36 5.50 -3.35
CA PHE A 34 1.80 4.44 -4.18
C PHE A 34 0.29 4.38 -3.98
N GLY A 35 -0.44 4.91 -4.92
CA GLY A 35 -1.90 4.94 -4.90
C GLY A 35 -2.55 3.58 -5.14
N GLY A 36 -3.86 3.54 -4.99
CA GLY A 36 -4.69 2.40 -5.36
C GLY A 36 -4.63 2.10 -6.85
N GLY A 37 -5.06 0.91 -7.22
CA GLY A 37 -5.09 0.43 -8.61
C GLY A 37 -5.21 -1.08 -8.67
N PHE A 38 -4.95 -1.62 -9.86
CA PHE A 38 -5.11 -3.04 -10.18
C PHE A 38 -3.78 -3.66 -10.62
N PRO A 39 -2.79 -3.79 -9.73
CA PRO A 39 -1.46 -4.29 -10.10
C PRO A 39 -1.49 -5.73 -10.61
N GLU A 40 -2.48 -6.53 -10.24
CA GLU A 40 -2.67 -7.89 -10.73
C GLU A 40 -2.89 -7.93 -12.25
N VAL A 41 -3.50 -6.89 -12.82
CA VAL A 41 -3.71 -6.79 -14.28
C VAL A 41 -2.39 -6.60 -15.02
N PHE A 42 -1.41 -6.00 -14.37
CA PHE A 42 -0.09 -5.70 -14.91
C PHE A 42 1.02 -6.55 -14.29
N GLY A 43 0.66 -7.67 -13.66
CA GLY A 43 1.56 -8.50 -12.89
C GLY A 43 2.83 -8.90 -13.64
N GLU A 44 2.71 -9.34 -14.89
CA GLU A 44 3.84 -9.69 -15.74
C GLU A 44 4.77 -8.50 -16.00
N THR A 45 4.21 -7.36 -16.39
CA THR A 45 4.98 -6.13 -16.68
C THR A 45 5.70 -5.61 -15.44
N LEU A 46 5.01 -5.56 -14.29
CA LEU A 46 5.59 -5.14 -13.02
C LEU A 46 6.70 -6.10 -12.56
N ALA A 47 6.49 -7.41 -12.73
CA ALA A 47 7.49 -8.42 -12.40
C ALA A 47 8.72 -8.34 -13.31
N ALA A 48 8.53 -8.09 -14.61
CA ALA A 48 9.61 -7.95 -15.58
C ALA A 48 10.47 -6.70 -15.30
N ASN A 49 9.89 -5.62 -14.78
CA ASN A 49 10.64 -4.41 -14.45
C ASN A 49 11.40 -4.55 -13.11
N GLN A 50 12.34 -5.48 -13.10
CA GLN A 50 13.19 -5.74 -11.94
C GLN A 50 14.02 -4.51 -11.50
N PRO A 51 14.55 -3.66 -12.41
CA PRO A 51 15.27 -2.45 -12.00
C PRO A 51 14.41 -1.49 -11.17
N ALA A 52 13.15 -1.26 -11.56
CA ALA A 52 12.22 -0.42 -10.80
C ALA A 52 11.95 -0.98 -9.40
N ARG A 53 11.64 -2.29 -9.31
CA ARG A 53 11.43 -2.95 -8.01
C ARG A 53 12.65 -2.86 -7.10
N ALA A 54 13.84 -3.05 -7.66
CA ALA A 54 15.09 -2.93 -6.91
C ALA A 54 15.35 -1.50 -6.46
N ALA A 55 15.08 -0.49 -7.30
CA ALA A 55 15.22 0.92 -6.97
C ALA A 55 14.29 1.34 -5.82
N VAL A 56 13.01 0.95 -5.87
CA VAL A 56 12.04 1.18 -4.80
C VAL A 56 12.49 0.52 -3.50
N LYS A 57 12.86 -0.77 -3.57
CA LYS A 57 13.32 -1.51 -2.39
C LYS A 57 14.55 -0.86 -1.75
N LYS A 58 15.49 -0.43 -2.55
CA LYS A 58 16.71 0.25 -2.08
C LYS A 58 16.37 1.58 -1.40
N ALA A 59 15.51 2.39 -2.00
CA ALA A 59 15.09 3.67 -1.43
C ALA A 59 14.37 3.48 -0.09
N ILE A 60 13.44 2.55 -0.01
CA ILE A 60 12.71 2.22 1.22
C ILE A 60 13.68 1.76 2.33
N LYS A 61 14.60 0.86 2.02
CA LYS A 61 15.61 0.39 2.98
C LYS A 61 16.57 1.47 3.44
N ALA A 62 16.76 2.50 2.63
CA ALA A 62 17.55 3.68 2.98
C ALA A 62 16.76 4.71 3.82
N GLY A 63 15.49 4.44 4.15
CA GLY A 63 14.67 5.28 5.00
C GLY A 63 13.75 6.25 4.25
N MET A 64 13.51 6.06 2.95
CA MET A 64 12.59 6.90 2.17
C MET A 64 11.17 6.83 2.74
N PRO A 65 10.61 7.96 3.21
CA PRO A 65 9.21 8.02 3.64
C PRO A 65 8.28 7.54 2.52
N THR A 66 7.43 6.58 2.82
CA THR A 66 6.59 5.95 1.80
C THR A 66 5.20 5.67 2.33
N TYR A 67 4.20 6.11 1.58
CA TYR A 67 2.81 5.76 1.81
C TYR A 67 2.30 4.89 0.66
N ALA A 68 1.58 3.81 0.99
CA ALA A 68 1.02 2.91 -0.01
C ALA A 68 -0.39 2.47 0.38
N GLU A 69 -1.31 2.55 -0.56
CA GLU A 69 -2.71 2.18 -0.36
C GLU A 69 -3.17 1.14 -1.37
N CYS A 70 -3.95 0.17 -0.92
CA CYS A 70 -4.63 -0.84 -1.73
C CYS A 70 -3.68 -1.52 -2.76
N GLY A 71 -3.75 -1.17 -4.03
CA GLY A 71 -2.85 -1.68 -5.07
C GLY A 71 -1.37 -1.36 -4.80
N GLY A 72 -1.09 -0.21 -4.21
CA GLY A 72 0.27 0.17 -3.79
C GLY A 72 0.82 -0.75 -2.70
N LEU A 73 -0.01 -1.14 -1.72
CA LEU A 73 0.34 -2.16 -0.74
C LEU A 73 0.70 -3.49 -1.42
N MET A 74 -0.12 -3.93 -2.39
CA MET A 74 0.11 -5.18 -3.12
C MET A 74 1.44 -5.15 -3.88
N TYR A 75 1.79 -4.01 -4.49
CA TYR A 75 3.08 -3.83 -5.17
C TYR A 75 4.28 -3.93 -4.23
N LEU A 76 4.13 -3.54 -2.96
CA LEU A 76 5.19 -3.63 -1.95
C LEU A 76 5.30 -5.01 -1.27
N CYS A 77 4.36 -5.92 -1.49
CA CYS A 77 4.40 -7.31 -1.02
C CYS A 77 5.52 -8.12 -1.70
N ASP A 78 5.76 -9.34 -1.24
CA ASP A 78 6.70 -10.26 -1.88
C ASP A 78 6.25 -10.62 -3.30
N ARG A 79 4.95 -10.87 -3.47
CA ARG A 79 4.35 -11.22 -4.77
C ARG A 79 2.85 -10.97 -4.81
N ILE A 80 2.32 -10.97 -6.02
CA ILE A 80 0.89 -11.03 -6.29
C ILE A 80 0.60 -12.36 -6.98
N ILE A 81 -0.47 -13.05 -6.55
CA ILE A 81 -1.06 -14.18 -7.28
C ILE A 81 -2.37 -13.70 -7.89
N ASP A 82 -2.45 -13.76 -9.21
CA ASP A 82 -3.59 -13.27 -9.97
C ASP A 82 -4.80 -14.24 -9.98
N PHE A 83 -5.85 -13.91 -10.72
CA PHE A 83 -7.06 -14.74 -10.85
C PHE A 83 -6.84 -16.05 -11.61
N GLN A 84 -5.71 -16.22 -12.30
CA GLN A 84 -5.29 -17.42 -13.00
C GLN A 84 -4.28 -18.24 -12.19
N ASP A 85 -4.10 -17.92 -10.90
CA ASP A 85 -3.10 -18.53 -10.02
C ASP A 85 -1.63 -18.34 -10.49
N LEU A 86 -1.38 -17.34 -11.33
CA LEU A 86 -0.02 -16.97 -11.72
C LEU A 86 0.62 -16.05 -10.67
N ALA A 87 1.84 -16.39 -10.28
CA ALA A 87 2.57 -15.66 -9.26
C ALA A 87 3.60 -14.70 -9.89
N TYR A 88 3.51 -13.43 -9.50
CA TYR A 88 4.38 -12.37 -9.98
C TYR A 88 5.17 -11.76 -8.82
N PRO A 89 6.51 -11.78 -8.85
CA PRO A 89 7.32 -11.12 -7.83
C PRO A 89 7.11 -9.61 -7.85
N MET A 90 7.00 -9.02 -6.67
CA MET A 90 6.84 -7.59 -6.47
C MET A 90 8.07 -7.01 -5.74
N VAL A 91 7.93 -5.85 -5.11
CA VAL A 91 9.08 -5.16 -4.46
C VAL A 91 9.67 -5.97 -3.30
N GLY A 92 8.86 -6.69 -2.55
CA GLY A 92 9.31 -7.55 -1.46
C GLY A 92 9.77 -6.77 -0.22
N ILE A 93 9.00 -5.77 0.20
CA ILE A 93 9.18 -5.07 1.47
C ILE A 93 8.42 -5.82 2.57
N PHE A 94 7.18 -6.20 2.31
CA PHE A 94 6.37 -6.93 3.29
C PHE A 94 6.40 -8.43 3.01
N PRO A 95 6.65 -9.28 4.03
CA PRO A 95 6.77 -10.73 3.88
C PRO A 95 5.38 -11.38 3.79
N THR A 96 4.61 -11.01 2.79
CA THR A 96 3.26 -11.49 2.53
C THR A 96 3.00 -11.54 1.03
N THR A 97 2.04 -12.36 0.63
CA THR A 97 1.58 -12.47 -0.75
C THR A 97 0.15 -11.94 -0.86
N ALA A 98 -0.10 -11.07 -1.82
CA ALA A 98 -1.45 -10.65 -2.17
C ALA A 98 -2.06 -11.67 -3.14
N VAL A 99 -3.11 -12.36 -2.72
CA VAL A 99 -3.78 -13.39 -3.53
C VAL A 99 -5.13 -12.86 -3.97
N MET A 100 -5.34 -12.83 -5.29
CA MET A 100 -6.62 -12.42 -5.87
C MET A 100 -7.68 -13.49 -5.64
N GLY A 101 -8.91 -13.06 -5.29
CA GLY A 101 -10.01 -13.96 -4.99
C GLY A 101 -11.34 -13.46 -5.52
N LYS A 102 -12.35 -14.32 -5.47
CA LYS A 102 -13.71 -14.00 -5.95
C LYS A 102 -14.47 -13.05 -5.01
N ARG A 103 -14.13 -13.07 -3.71
CA ARG A 103 -14.80 -12.26 -2.70
C ARG A 103 -14.37 -10.80 -2.82
N LEU A 104 -15.35 -9.91 -2.92
CA LEU A 104 -15.12 -8.47 -2.83
C LEU A 104 -15.18 -8.05 -1.36
N THR A 105 -14.14 -7.38 -0.88
CA THR A 105 -14.15 -6.63 0.37
C THR A 105 -14.45 -5.18 0.03
N LEU A 106 -15.55 -4.69 0.57
CA LEU A 106 -16.05 -3.33 0.28
C LEU A 106 -16.66 -2.73 1.54
N GLY A 107 -16.37 -1.47 1.81
CA GLY A 107 -17.10 -0.69 2.80
C GLY A 107 -16.27 0.39 3.48
N TYR A 108 -16.98 1.26 4.15
CA TYR A 108 -16.36 2.29 4.99
C TYR A 108 -15.89 1.69 6.31
N ARG A 109 -14.75 2.17 6.78
CA ARG A 109 -14.10 1.76 8.03
C ARG A 109 -13.69 2.97 8.84
N GLN A 110 -13.90 2.89 10.13
CA GLN A 110 -13.19 3.74 11.07
C GLN A 110 -11.91 3.02 11.48
N LEU A 111 -10.79 3.68 11.28
CA LEU A 111 -9.47 3.21 11.68
C LEU A 111 -9.08 3.90 12.98
N THR A 112 -8.59 3.12 13.94
CA THR A 112 -7.93 3.67 15.13
C THR A 112 -6.44 3.33 15.03
N ALA A 113 -5.59 4.34 15.03
CA ALA A 113 -4.14 4.16 14.99
C ALA A 113 -3.65 3.49 16.30
N LEU A 114 -2.93 2.37 16.17
CA LEU A 114 -2.41 1.60 17.30
C LEU A 114 -1.03 2.06 17.76
N LYS A 115 -0.36 2.88 16.94
CA LYS A 115 0.95 3.47 17.22
C LYS A 115 1.14 4.72 16.37
N ASP A 116 2.16 5.50 16.71
CA ASP A 116 2.58 6.64 15.90
C ASP A 116 3.08 6.17 14.53
N THR A 117 2.67 6.89 13.50
CA THR A 117 3.02 6.64 12.10
C THR A 117 3.52 7.94 11.45
N LEU A 118 3.79 7.91 10.14
CA LEU A 118 4.14 9.12 9.39
C LEU A 118 2.99 10.15 9.34
N LEU A 119 1.75 9.71 9.52
CA LEU A 119 0.55 10.53 9.27
C LEU A 119 -0.35 10.68 10.49
N LEU A 120 -0.27 9.79 11.47
CA LEU A 120 -1.20 9.70 12.59
C LEU A 120 -0.45 9.41 13.90
N ASP A 121 -0.95 9.97 14.99
CA ASP A 121 -0.52 9.63 16.34
C ASP A 121 -1.35 8.45 16.89
N ALA A 122 -0.78 7.71 17.83
CA ALA A 122 -1.46 6.59 18.48
C ALA A 122 -2.77 7.05 19.12
N GLY A 123 -3.88 6.38 18.80
CA GLY A 123 -5.22 6.72 19.28
C GLY A 123 -6.01 7.62 18.34
N ASP A 124 -5.39 8.19 17.32
CA ASP A 124 -6.11 8.93 16.29
C ASP A 124 -7.12 8.05 15.57
N ARG A 125 -8.26 8.66 15.21
CA ARG A 125 -9.34 8.00 14.48
C ARG A 125 -9.57 8.71 13.16
N VAL A 126 -9.55 7.92 12.08
CA VAL A 126 -9.83 8.39 10.73
C VAL A 126 -10.84 7.50 10.05
N TRP A 127 -11.52 8.05 9.07
CA TRP A 127 -12.40 7.29 8.19
C TRP A 127 -11.69 6.98 6.89
N GLY A 128 -11.91 5.78 6.39
CA GLY A 128 -11.46 5.35 5.09
C GLY A 128 -12.43 4.35 4.50
N HIS A 129 -12.11 3.83 3.34
CA HIS A 129 -12.86 2.75 2.72
C HIS A 129 -11.93 1.68 2.18
N GLU A 130 -12.45 0.47 2.05
CA GLU A 130 -11.81 -0.65 1.37
C GLU A 130 -12.57 -0.98 0.09
N PHE A 131 -11.83 -1.31 -0.96
CA PHE A 131 -12.39 -1.87 -2.19
C PHE A 131 -11.36 -2.77 -2.86
N HIS A 132 -11.37 -4.05 -2.54
CA HIS A 132 -10.40 -5.00 -3.11
C HIS A 132 -10.93 -6.44 -3.17
N ARG A 133 -10.34 -7.25 -4.03
CA ARG A 133 -10.60 -8.68 -4.15
C ARG A 133 -9.42 -9.55 -3.71
N SER A 134 -8.36 -8.94 -3.26
CA SER A 134 -7.19 -9.65 -2.76
C SER A 134 -7.26 -9.88 -1.26
N THR A 135 -6.52 -10.88 -0.80
CA THR A 135 -6.23 -11.14 0.61
C THR A 135 -4.74 -11.34 0.78
N LEU A 136 -4.22 -10.95 1.94
CA LEU A 136 -2.81 -11.20 2.27
C LEU A 136 -2.66 -12.56 2.95
N THR A 137 -1.63 -13.31 2.59
CA THR A 137 -1.36 -14.62 3.21
C THR A 137 -0.89 -14.52 4.65
N ASN A 138 -0.23 -13.43 4.99
CA ASN A 138 0.22 -13.15 6.36
C ASN A 138 -0.34 -11.80 6.80
N VAL A 139 -0.68 -11.70 8.07
CA VAL A 139 -1.03 -10.45 8.75
C VAL A 139 0.20 -9.88 9.44
N PRO A 140 0.32 -8.55 9.59
CA PRO A 140 1.42 -7.95 10.33
C PRO A 140 1.38 -8.37 11.81
N THR A 141 2.53 -8.69 12.38
CA THR A 141 2.65 -9.02 13.81
C THR A 141 2.24 -7.85 14.70
N LYS A 142 2.49 -6.63 14.23
CA LYS A 142 2.11 -5.36 14.88
C LYS A 142 1.36 -4.52 13.86
N PRO A 143 0.03 -4.71 13.71
CA PRO A 143 -0.77 -3.94 12.78
C PRO A 143 -0.79 -2.45 13.14
N LEU A 144 -1.06 -1.61 12.15
CA LEU A 144 -1.16 -0.17 12.33
C LEU A 144 -2.50 0.27 12.88
N PHE A 145 -3.57 -0.44 12.51
CA PHE A 145 -4.94 0.00 12.73
C PHE A 145 -5.84 -1.11 13.25
N ASP A 146 -6.69 -0.75 14.20
CA ASP A 146 -7.93 -1.47 14.45
C ASP A 146 -9.03 -0.89 13.56
N LEU A 147 -9.87 -1.77 13.00
CA LEU A 147 -10.93 -1.40 12.08
C LEU A 147 -12.31 -1.67 12.67
N GLN A 148 -13.19 -0.69 12.50
CA GLN A 148 -14.61 -0.80 12.86
C GLN A 148 -15.49 -0.44 11.66
N GLY A 149 -16.57 -1.17 11.45
CA GLY A 149 -17.54 -0.89 10.38
C GLY A 149 -18.37 0.37 10.65
N TYR A 150 -18.83 1.01 9.58
CA TYR A 150 -19.61 2.24 9.66
C TYR A 150 -21.01 2.02 10.29
N GLU A 151 -21.74 1.03 9.82
CA GLU A 151 -23.14 0.80 10.20
C GLU A 151 -23.34 -0.22 11.35
N SER A 152 -22.27 -0.84 11.75
CA SER A 152 -22.32 -1.88 12.77
C SER A 152 -21.10 -1.73 13.66
N ASN A 153 -21.28 -1.95 14.94
CA ASN A 153 -20.16 -2.12 15.85
C ASN A 153 -19.34 -3.41 15.53
N LEU A 154 -19.38 -3.86 14.26
CA LEU A 154 -18.60 -5.00 13.80
C LEU A 154 -17.11 -4.60 13.83
N ILE A 155 -16.38 -5.36 14.59
CA ILE A 155 -14.93 -5.27 14.64
C ILE A 155 -14.39 -6.15 13.50
N PHE A 156 -13.56 -5.54 12.66
CA PHE A 156 -12.82 -6.24 11.62
C PHE A 156 -11.43 -6.62 12.13
N ALA A 157 -10.76 -7.49 11.39
CA ALA A 157 -9.38 -7.81 11.70
C ALA A 157 -8.50 -6.56 11.58
N SER A 158 -7.58 -6.38 12.53
CA SER A 158 -6.61 -5.29 12.48
C SER A 158 -5.77 -5.40 11.23
N GLU A 159 -5.38 -4.26 10.64
CA GLU A 159 -4.58 -4.22 9.44
C GLU A 159 -3.49 -3.15 9.48
N GLY A 160 -2.79 -3.05 8.35
CA GLY A 160 -1.77 -2.05 8.11
C GLY A 160 -0.38 -2.53 8.44
N TRP A 161 0.50 -2.37 7.47
CA TRP A 161 1.90 -2.72 7.56
C TRP A 161 2.75 -1.48 7.81
N HIS A 162 3.70 -1.61 8.70
CA HIS A 162 4.74 -0.61 8.93
C HIS A 162 6.09 -1.30 9.02
N GLN A 163 6.97 -0.97 8.09
CA GLN A 163 8.35 -1.44 8.06
C GLN A 163 9.23 -0.36 7.44
N TYR A 164 10.41 -0.11 8.02
CA TYR A 164 11.19 1.09 7.69
C TYR A 164 10.36 2.35 7.90
N GLN A 165 10.34 3.29 6.95
CA GLN A 165 9.48 4.48 6.94
C GLN A 165 8.28 4.30 6.00
N VAL A 166 7.76 3.08 5.91
CA VAL A 166 6.61 2.75 5.05
C VAL A 166 5.37 2.54 5.90
N GLN A 167 4.29 3.19 5.53
CA GLN A 167 2.93 2.91 5.98
C GLN A 167 2.12 2.39 4.80
N ALA A 168 1.49 1.22 4.95
CA ALA A 168 0.69 0.62 3.90
C ALA A 168 -0.54 -0.11 4.45
N ALA A 169 -1.70 0.10 3.85
CA ALA A 169 -2.96 -0.52 4.21
C ALA A 169 -3.87 -0.72 3.00
N TYR A 170 -4.87 -1.60 3.12
CA TYR A 170 -5.96 -1.65 2.14
C TYR A 170 -6.92 -0.50 2.30
N THR A 171 -7.24 -0.14 3.55
CA THR A 171 -8.12 0.98 3.85
C THR A 171 -7.41 2.31 3.60
N HIS A 172 -8.07 3.18 2.89
CA HIS A 172 -7.56 4.50 2.48
C HIS A 172 -8.68 5.53 2.30
#